data_52fdd6bcd501163b257a9c965c5121f7
#
_entry.id   52fdd6bcd501163b257a9c965c5121f7
#
_cell.length_a   1.000
_cell.length_b   1.000
_cell.length_c   1.000
_cell.angle_alpha   90.00
_cell.angle_beta   90.00
_cell.angle_gamma   90.00
#
_symmetry.space_group_name_H-M   'P 1'
#
loop_
_entity.id
_entity.type
_entity.pdbx_description
1 polymer ?
#
loop_
_entity_poly.entity_id
_entity_poly.type
_entity_poly.pdbx_seq_one_letter_code
_entity_poly.pdbx_strand_id
1 'polypeptide(L)'
;VKVSHLMSHSAGLSGWRETIAKDDLYNWDKVTGLLAAQEPFWEAGTAAGYHAVTQGYLVGEVMRRITGRSLGTVFREEIAEPLGADFHIGLPASEDDRVADLVPPPPGAGISAVAEASLSANMANNPGIDVLATRTRAWRGAEIPAAGGTGNARSVALVQSILANGGVAGGRRFLSEAG
;
A
#
# COMPACT_ATOMS: atom_id res chain seq x y z
N VAL A 1 13.31 6.63 -13.67
CA VAL A 1 12.43 5.54 -13.20
C VAL A 1 11.22 5.49 -14.12
N LYS A 2 10.79 4.26 -14.53
CA LYS A 2 9.58 4.02 -15.31
C LYS A 2 8.46 3.51 -14.39
N VAL A 3 7.20 3.63 -14.81
CA VAL A 3 6.07 3.05 -14.07
C VAL A 3 6.23 1.53 -13.89
N SER A 4 6.74 0.84 -14.93
CA SER A 4 7.05 -0.59 -14.83
C SER A 4 8.02 -0.94 -13.71
N HIS A 5 9.01 -0.07 -13.41
CA HIS A 5 9.95 -0.28 -12.30
C HIS A 5 9.25 -0.17 -10.94
N LEU A 6 8.23 0.73 -10.81
CA LEU A 6 7.42 0.83 -9.60
C LEU A 6 6.57 -0.43 -9.39
N MET A 7 5.97 -0.93 -10.48
CA MET A 7 5.09 -2.09 -10.43
C MET A 7 5.82 -3.42 -10.17
N SER A 8 7.11 -3.51 -10.56
CA SER A 8 7.93 -4.72 -10.46
C SER A 8 8.93 -4.74 -9.31
N HIS A 9 8.81 -3.80 -8.35
CA HIS A 9 9.75 -3.66 -7.24
C HIS A 9 11.23 -3.43 -7.67
N SER A 10 11.45 -2.86 -8.85
CA SER A 10 12.80 -2.63 -9.39
C SER A 10 13.20 -1.16 -9.45
N ALA A 11 12.43 -0.27 -8.81
CA ALA A 11 12.68 1.16 -8.85
C ALA A 11 13.87 1.63 -8.01
N GLY A 12 14.40 0.81 -7.09
CA GLY A 12 15.42 1.21 -6.13
C GLY A 12 14.90 2.12 -5.01
N LEU A 13 13.58 2.19 -4.80
CA LEU A 13 12.92 3.03 -3.81
C LEU A 13 12.22 2.19 -2.73
N SER A 14 12.89 1.14 -2.26
CA SER A 14 12.34 0.14 -1.33
C SER A 14 12.13 0.64 0.11
N GLY A 15 12.61 1.84 0.43
CA GLY A 15 12.46 2.50 1.72
C GLY A 15 12.81 3.98 1.60
N TRP A 16 12.68 4.71 2.69
CA TRP A 16 13.13 6.11 2.77
C TRP A 16 14.59 6.17 3.23
N ARG A 17 15.39 7.02 2.58
CA ARG A 17 16.76 7.30 3.04
C ARG A 17 16.77 8.16 4.30
N GLU A 18 15.87 9.13 4.36
CA GLU A 18 15.62 9.93 5.55
C GLU A 18 14.86 9.10 6.59
N THR A 19 15.22 9.24 7.86
CA THR A 19 14.46 8.64 8.96
C THR A 19 13.12 9.34 9.10
N ILE A 20 12.04 8.61 9.00
CA ILE A 20 10.69 9.13 9.18
C ILE A 20 10.03 8.57 10.45
N ALA A 21 9.15 9.36 11.06
CA ALA A 21 8.33 8.92 12.17
C ALA A 21 7.16 8.04 11.69
N LYS A 22 6.61 7.23 12.58
CA LYS A 22 5.43 6.37 12.26
C LYS A 22 4.25 7.20 11.77
N ASP A 23 4.01 8.36 12.37
CA ASP A 23 2.89 9.24 12.01
C ASP A 23 3.10 9.96 10.67
N ASP A 24 4.33 10.00 10.15
CA ASP A 24 4.59 10.53 8.82
C ASP A 24 3.90 9.71 7.72
N LEU A 25 3.63 8.43 7.97
CA LEU A 25 2.85 7.59 7.05
C LEU A 25 1.43 8.15 6.78
N TYR A 26 0.90 8.96 7.68
CA TYR A 26 -0.40 9.60 7.50
C TYR A 26 -0.32 10.89 6.67
N ASN A 27 0.88 11.38 6.38
CA ASN A 27 1.11 12.56 5.58
C ASN A 27 1.59 12.18 4.18
N TRP A 28 0.62 12.02 3.26
CA TRP A 28 0.87 11.59 1.88
C TRP A 28 1.92 12.43 1.16
N ASP A 29 1.78 13.77 1.22
CA ASP A 29 2.67 14.68 0.49
C ASP A 29 4.11 14.62 1.03
N LYS A 30 4.28 14.47 2.35
CA LYS A 30 5.60 14.31 2.96
C LYS A 30 6.28 13.03 2.46
N VAL A 31 5.63 11.88 2.61
CA VAL A 31 6.28 10.59 2.29
C VAL A 31 6.52 10.40 0.81
N THR A 32 5.61 10.87 -0.05
CA THR A 32 5.80 10.81 -1.51
C THR A 32 6.82 11.85 -1.99
N GLY A 33 6.85 13.03 -1.37
CA GLY A 33 7.86 14.05 -1.64
C GLY A 33 9.27 13.56 -1.33
N LEU A 34 9.48 12.91 -0.18
CA LEU A 34 10.77 12.29 0.18
C LEU A 34 11.19 11.22 -0.82
N LEU A 35 10.28 10.33 -1.24
CA LEU A 35 10.55 9.30 -2.25
C LEU A 35 10.90 9.92 -3.62
N ALA A 36 10.27 11.01 -3.98
CA ALA A 36 10.54 11.70 -5.25
C ALA A 36 11.89 12.43 -5.26
N ALA A 37 12.33 12.92 -4.10
CA ALA A 37 13.56 13.69 -3.95
C ALA A 37 14.81 12.83 -3.73
N GLN A 38 14.66 11.62 -3.20
CA GLN A 38 15.80 10.77 -2.84
C GLN A 38 16.43 10.10 -4.04
N GLU A 39 17.73 9.84 -3.93
CA GLU A 39 18.45 8.94 -4.84
C GLU A 39 18.00 7.48 -4.59
N PRO A 40 17.71 6.70 -5.64
CA PRO A 40 17.43 5.28 -5.50
C PRO A 40 18.58 4.51 -4.81
N PHE A 41 18.29 3.43 -4.12
CA PHE A 41 19.31 2.56 -3.49
C PHE A 41 20.12 1.77 -4.52
N TRP A 42 19.57 1.57 -5.72
CA TRP A 42 20.23 0.98 -6.89
C TRP A 42 19.63 1.58 -8.17
N GLU A 43 20.34 1.46 -9.27
CA GLU A 43 19.88 1.92 -10.57
C GLU A 43 18.58 1.20 -10.96
N ALA A 44 17.55 1.99 -11.33
CA ALA A 44 16.23 1.47 -11.61
C ALA A 44 16.21 0.46 -12.77
N GLY A 45 15.71 -0.72 -12.52
CA GLY A 45 15.62 -1.81 -13.47
C GLY A 45 16.80 -2.78 -13.45
N THR A 46 17.89 -2.50 -12.69
CA THR A 46 19.07 -3.39 -12.64
C THR A 46 18.97 -4.48 -11.57
N ALA A 47 18.15 -4.26 -10.55
CA ALA A 47 17.92 -5.21 -9.46
C ALA A 47 16.46 -5.11 -8.97
N ALA A 48 16.00 -6.12 -8.24
CA ALA A 48 14.72 -6.14 -7.57
C ALA A 48 14.91 -6.20 -6.05
N GLY A 49 14.08 -5.44 -5.33
CA GLY A 49 14.02 -5.45 -3.87
C GLY A 49 12.62 -5.08 -3.41
N TYR A 50 12.04 -5.86 -2.53
CA TYR A 50 10.65 -5.67 -2.12
C TYR A 50 10.40 -4.27 -1.54
N HIS A 51 9.51 -3.51 -2.12
CA HIS A 51 9.09 -2.17 -1.70
C HIS A 51 7.89 -2.31 -0.75
N ALA A 52 8.14 -2.84 0.45
CA ALA A 52 7.09 -3.31 1.37
C ALA A 52 5.99 -2.29 1.66
N VAL A 53 6.36 -1.04 1.90
CA VAL A 53 5.41 0.05 2.20
C VAL A 53 5.40 1.07 1.07
N THR A 54 6.58 1.37 0.52
CA THR A 54 6.77 2.46 -0.43
C THR A 54 6.07 2.23 -1.77
N GLN A 55 5.89 0.96 -2.20
CA GLN A 55 5.20 0.67 -3.47
C GLN A 55 3.80 1.27 -3.51
N GLY A 56 3.05 1.17 -2.43
CA GLY A 56 1.70 1.72 -2.36
C GLY A 56 1.67 3.23 -2.57
N TYR A 57 2.60 3.96 -1.95
CA TYR A 57 2.73 5.40 -2.14
C TYR A 57 3.21 5.75 -3.54
N LEU A 58 4.20 5.04 -4.08
CA LEU A 58 4.75 5.29 -5.42
C LEU A 58 3.69 5.09 -6.50
N VAL A 59 2.97 3.98 -6.48
CA VAL A 59 1.90 3.68 -7.45
C VAL A 59 0.70 4.61 -7.24
N GLY A 60 0.33 4.85 -5.98
CA GLY A 60 -0.76 5.74 -5.63
C GLY A 60 -0.49 7.20 -6.03
N GLU A 61 0.74 7.67 -5.91
CA GLU A 61 1.11 9.01 -6.35
C GLU A 61 1.07 9.17 -7.88
N VAL A 62 1.48 8.14 -8.62
CA VAL A 62 1.30 8.12 -10.09
C VAL A 62 -0.18 8.23 -10.44
N MET A 63 -1.03 7.44 -9.78
CA MET A 63 -2.48 7.49 -9.98
C MET A 63 -3.05 8.87 -9.63
N ARG A 64 -2.65 9.45 -8.49
CA ARG A 64 -3.09 10.78 -8.05
C ARG A 64 -2.75 11.86 -9.08
N ARG A 65 -1.54 11.82 -9.64
CA ARG A 65 -1.10 12.78 -10.68
C ARG A 65 -1.87 12.65 -11.99
N ILE A 66 -2.27 11.42 -12.35
CA ILE A 66 -3.02 11.17 -13.59
C ILE A 66 -4.49 11.55 -13.42
N THR A 67 -5.10 11.23 -12.28
CA THR A 67 -6.56 11.32 -12.10
C THR A 67 -7.01 12.53 -11.30
N GLY A 68 -6.11 13.17 -10.53
CA GLY A 68 -6.46 14.20 -9.54
C GLY A 68 -7.18 13.65 -8.31
N ARG A 69 -7.34 12.32 -8.18
CA ARG A 69 -8.03 11.64 -7.08
C ARG A 69 -7.04 10.78 -6.28
N SER A 70 -7.31 10.58 -5.00
CA SER A 70 -6.53 9.65 -4.18
C SER A 70 -6.72 8.20 -4.62
N LEU A 71 -5.77 7.32 -4.28
CA LEU A 71 -5.86 5.90 -4.60
C LEU A 71 -7.09 5.25 -3.96
N GLY A 72 -7.38 5.58 -2.69
CA GLY A 72 -8.56 5.07 -1.99
C GLY A 72 -9.86 5.51 -2.65
N THR A 73 -9.93 6.77 -3.12
CA THR A 73 -11.08 7.28 -3.87
C THR A 73 -11.25 6.53 -5.20
N VAL A 74 -10.18 6.39 -6.00
CA VAL A 74 -10.25 5.66 -7.28
C VAL A 74 -10.64 4.21 -7.05
N PHE A 75 -10.02 3.54 -6.08
CA PHE A 75 -10.35 2.15 -5.76
C PHE A 75 -11.82 1.99 -5.36
N ARG A 76 -12.33 2.88 -4.49
CA ARG A 76 -13.73 2.85 -4.07
C ARG A 76 -14.68 3.01 -5.26
N GLU A 77 -14.51 4.07 -6.05
CA GLU A 77 -15.46 4.45 -7.09
C GLU A 77 -15.42 3.55 -8.32
N GLU A 78 -14.21 3.08 -8.70
CA GLU A 78 -14.04 2.32 -9.94
C GLU A 78 -14.08 0.80 -9.73
N ILE A 79 -13.82 0.33 -8.49
CA ILE A 79 -13.68 -1.11 -8.22
C ILE A 79 -14.64 -1.56 -7.11
N ALA A 80 -14.51 -1.01 -5.90
CA ALA A 80 -15.19 -1.56 -4.73
C ALA A 80 -16.72 -1.39 -4.82
N GLU A 81 -17.20 -0.18 -5.03
CA GLU A 81 -18.65 0.10 -5.18
C GLU A 81 -19.29 -0.66 -6.34
N PRO A 82 -18.72 -0.68 -7.56
CA PRO A 82 -19.29 -1.44 -8.67
C PRO A 82 -19.37 -2.95 -8.45
N LEU A 83 -18.49 -3.51 -7.59
CA LEU A 83 -18.49 -4.93 -7.23
C LEU A 83 -19.32 -5.23 -5.98
N GLY A 84 -19.75 -4.23 -5.23
CA GLY A 84 -20.30 -4.41 -3.89
C GLY A 84 -19.26 -4.99 -2.91
N ALA A 85 -17.99 -4.66 -3.10
CA ALA A 85 -16.89 -5.13 -2.27
C ALA A 85 -16.72 -4.22 -1.04
N ASP A 86 -16.86 -4.79 0.14
CA ASP A 86 -16.62 -4.12 1.42
C ASP A 86 -15.12 -4.16 1.73
N PHE A 87 -14.38 -3.30 1.04
CA PHE A 87 -12.93 -3.13 1.19
C PHE A 87 -12.57 -1.67 0.99
N HIS A 88 -11.72 -1.13 1.87
CA HIS A 88 -11.37 0.28 1.93
C HIS A 88 -9.86 0.48 1.98
N ILE A 89 -9.35 1.47 1.27
CA ILE A 89 -8.04 2.06 1.44
C ILE A 89 -8.28 3.48 1.97
N GLY A 90 -8.04 3.70 3.26
CA GLY A 90 -8.58 4.85 3.98
C GLY A 90 -10.04 4.60 4.37
N LEU A 91 -10.27 3.98 5.54
CA LEU A 91 -11.59 3.63 6.04
C LEU A 91 -12.37 4.87 6.48
N PRO A 92 -13.64 5.07 6.06
CA PRO A 92 -14.49 6.09 6.62
C PRO A 92 -14.74 5.88 8.12
N ALA A 93 -14.84 6.96 8.90
CA ALA A 93 -15.06 6.86 10.35
C ALA A 93 -16.37 6.16 10.73
N SER A 94 -17.38 6.23 9.86
CA SER A 94 -18.66 5.53 10.04
C SER A 94 -18.51 4.00 10.09
N GLU A 95 -17.42 3.45 9.61
CA GLU A 95 -17.17 2.01 9.53
C GLU A 95 -16.29 1.48 10.68
N ASP A 96 -15.82 2.34 11.57
CA ASP A 96 -14.89 1.97 12.66
C ASP A 96 -15.43 0.86 13.56
N ASP A 97 -16.72 0.90 13.89
CA ASP A 97 -17.37 -0.08 14.78
C ASP A 97 -17.47 -1.50 14.19
N ARG A 98 -17.24 -1.63 12.88
CA ARG A 98 -17.25 -2.92 12.16
C ARG A 98 -15.87 -3.58 12.08
N VAL A 99 -14.81 -2.87 12.48
CA VAL A 99 -13.43 -3.35 12.34
C VAL A 99 -13.02 -4.18 13.56
N ALA A 100 -12.71 -5.45 13.32
CA ALA A 100 -12.10 -6.29 14.34
C ALA A 100 -10.62 -5.90 14.56
N ASP A 101 -10.20 -5.90 15.81
CA ASP A 101 -8.82 -5.65 16.17
C ASP A 101 -7.89 -6.78 15.70
N LEU A 102 -6.76 -6.41 15.13
CA LEU A 102 -5.70 -7.39 14.86
C LEU A 102 -5.07 -7.87 16.18
N VAL A 103 -4.86 -9.17 16.27
CA VAL A 103 -4.12 -9.80 17.38
C VAL A 103 -2.64 -9.76 17.02
N PRO A 104 -1.79 -9.09 17.81
CA PRO A 104 -0.35 -9.05 17.53
C PRO A 104 0.25 -10.44 17.70
N PRO A 105 1.36 -10.75 16.99
CA PRO A 105 2.07 -11.98 17.21
C PRO A 105 2.62 -12.04 18.65
N PRO A 106 2.85 -13.24 19.20
CA PRO A 106 3.50 -13.37 20.51
C PRO A 106 4.86 -12.66 20.54
N PRO A 107 5.29 -12.15 21.71
CA PRO A 107 6.61 -11.54 21.86
C PRO A 107 7.71 -12.48 21.34
N GLY A 108 8.60 -11.95 20.48
CA GLY A 108 9.68 -12.73 19.86
C GLY A 108 9.31 -13.51 18.59
N ALA A 109 8.06 -13.54 18.18
CA ALA A 109 7.62 -14.19 16.93
C ALA A 109 7.66 -13.25 15.70
N GLY A 110 8.29 -12.09 15.82
CA GLY A 110 8.45 -11.15 14.72
C GLY A 110 9.55 -11.56 13.73
N ILE A 111 9.69 -10.82 12.64
CA ILE A 111 10.83 -10.91 11.70
C ILE A 111 12.07 -10.39 12.43
N SER A 112 12.57 -11.16 13.37
CA SER A 112 13.81 -10.89 14.10
C SER A 112 14.99 -11.41 13.30
N ALA A 113 16.01 -10.58 13.15
CA ALA A 113 17.32 -10.87 12.56
C ALA A 113 17.53 -10.40 11.12
N VAL A 114 17.04 -9.22 10.78
CA VAL A 114 17.66 -8.48 9.69
C VAL A 114 18.83 -7.69 10.28
N ALA A 115 20.05 -7.87 9.74
CA ALA A 115 21.24 -7.17 10.23
C ALA A 115 20.98 -5.66 10.29
N GLU A 116 21.24 -5.00 11.43
CA GLU A 116 20.83 -3.62 11.73
C GLU A 116 21.26 -2.57 10.70
N ALA A 117 22.31 -2.83 9.94
CA ALA A 117 22.84 -1.92 8.90
C ALA A 117 22.50 -2.33 7.47
N SER A 118 21.55 -3.26 7.27
CA SER A 118 21.19 -3.70 5.92
C SER A 118 20.04 -2.89 5.32
N LEU A 119 19.95 -2.88 3.98
CA LEU A 119 18.82 -2.30 3.27
C LEU A 119 17.48 -2.93 3.71
N SER A 120 17.47 -4.23 3.99
CA SER A 120 16.30 -4.94 4.52
C SER A 120 15.89 -4.45 5.90
N ALA A 121 16.85 -4.09 6.77
CA ALA A 121 16.57 -3.48 8.07
C ALA A 121 15.96 -2.08 7.92
N ASN A 122 16.46 -1.27 6.99
CA ASN A 122 15.86 0.03 6.67
C ASN A 122 14.41 -0.14 6.22
N MET A 123 14.13 -1.08 5.32
CA MET A 123 12.78 -1.36 4.84
C MET A 123 11.83 -1.83 5.96
N ALA A 124 12.33 -2.58 6.92
CA ALA A 124 11.54 -3.11 8.03
C ALA A 124 11.31 -2.10 9.16
N ASN A 125 12.25 -1.16 9.36
CA ASN A 125 12.32 -0.32 10.55
C ASN A 125 12.21 1.18 10.27
N ASN A 126 12.11 1.61 9.02
CA ASN A 126 12.01 3.03 8.68
C ASN A 126 10.76 3.37 7.82
N PRO A 127 9.64 3.64 8.48
CA PRO A 127 9.37 3.43 9.92
C PRO A 127 8.96 1.98 10.18
N GLY A 128 9.25 1.48 11.38
CA GLY A 128 8.70 0.20 11.81
C GLY A 128 7.18 0.28 11.96
N ILE A 129 6.45 -0.64 11.35
CA ILE A 129 4.99 -0.71 11.48
C ILE A 129 4.65 -1.43 12.78
N ASP A 130 3.84 -0.77 13.61
CA ASP A 130 3.29 -1.35 14.83
C ASP A 130 1.89 -1.90 14.53
N VAL A 131 1.70 -3.20 14.75
CA VAL A 131 0.39 -3.84 14.57
C VAL A 131 -0.70 -3.16 15.41
N LEU A 132 -0.37 -2.64 16.60
CA LEU A 132 -1.34 -1.94 17.44
C LEU A 132 -1.77 -0.58 16.85
N ALA A 133 -0.97 0.04 15.99
CA ALA A 133 -1.37 1.26 15.29
C ALA A 133 -2.61 1.04 14.41
N THR A 134 -2.84 -0.19 13.91
CA THR A 134 -4.00 -0.54 13.09
C THR A 134 -5.35 -0.36 13.82
N ARG A 135 -5.33 -0.26 15.16
CA ARG A 135 -6.50 -0.02 15.99
C ARG A 135 -6.86 1.46 16.09
N THR A 136 -5.99 2.33 15.65
CA THR A 136 -6.20 3.78 15.75
C THR A 136 -6.99 4.33 14.57
N ARG A 137 -7.77 5.39 14.82
CA ARG A 137 -8.48 6.12 13.76
C ARG A 137 -7.51 6.71 12.74
N ALA A 138 -6.34 7.19 13.20
CA ALA A 138 -5.30 7.76 12.33
C ALA A 138 -4.84 6.75 11.28
N TRP A 139 -4.51 5.52 11.68
CA TRP A 139 -4.15 4.44 10.77
C TRP A 139 -5.29 4.06 9.82
N ARG A 140 -6.48 3.79 10.39
CA ARG A 140 -7.63 3.34 9.60
C ARG A 140 -8.06 4.39 8.56
N GLY A 141 -7.98 5.67 8.92
CA GLY A 141 -8.35 6.77 8.02
C GLY A 141 -7.30 7.16 7.01
N ALA A 142 -6.05 6.83 7.26
CA ALA A 142 -4.98 7.12 6.33
C ALA A 142 -4.99 6.17 5.12
N GLU A 143 -4.64 6.69 3.97
CA GLU A 143 -4.34 5.85 2.81
C GLU A 143 -2.89 5.38 2.90
N ILE A 144 -2.70 4.15 3.39
CA ILE A 144 -1.42 3.43 3.39
C ILE A 144 -1.59 2.21 2.47
N PRO A 145 -1.49 2.37 1.14
CA PRO A 145 -2.06 1.38 0.21
C PRO A 145 -1.45 -0.02 0.32
N ALA A 146 -0.18 -0.10 0.72
CA ALA A 146 0.51 -1.38 0.88
C ALA A 146 0.21 -2.11 2.21
N ALA A 147 -0.39 -1.43 3.20
CA ALA A 147 -0.56 -2.00 4.54
C ALA A 147 -1.87 -1.62 5.25
N GLY A 148 -2.58 -0.60 4.78
CA GLY A 148 -3.76 -0.01 5.45
C GLY A 148 -5.11 -0.49 4.91
N GLY A 149 -5.14 -1.48 4.02
CA GLY A 149 -6.39 -2.01 3.50
C GLY A 149 -7.26 -2.65 4.58
N THR A 150 -8.53 -2.26 4.67
CA THR A 150 -9.51 -2.78 5.64
C THR A 150 -10.70 -3.38 4.90
N GLY A 151 -11.03 -4.63 5.20
CA GLY A 151 -12.13 -5.33 4.55
C GLY A 151 -12.21 -6.80 4.98
N ASN A 152 -12.88 -7.61 4.21
CA ASN A 152 -13.08 -9.03 4.50
C ASN A 152 -12.63 -9.93 3.35
N ALA A 153 -12.45 -11.23 3.63
CA ALA A 153 -11.95 -12.21 2.66
C ALA A 153 -12.83 -12.31 1.39
N ARG A 154 -14.16 -12.17 1.53
CA ARG A 154 -15.10 -12.19 0.39
C ARG A 154 -14.81 -11.02 -0.54
N SER A 155 -14.61 -9.83 0.00
CA SER A 155 -14.34 -8.63 -0.80
C SER A 155 -12.99 -8.70 -1.49
N VAL A 156 -11.97 -9.25 -0.82
CA VAL A 156 -10.67 -9.54 -1.46
C VAL A 156 -10.87 -10.50 -2.65
N ALA A 157 -11.62 -11.60 -2.47
CA ALA A 157 -11.90 -12.56 -3.53
C ALA A 157 -12.68 -11.91 -4.69
N LEU A 158 -13.66 -11.05 -4.41
CA LEU A 158 -14.39 -10.30 -5.45
C LEU A 158 -13.47 -9.40 -6.27
N VAL A 159 -12.60 -8.64 -5.62
CA VAL A 159 -11.64 -7.79 -6.34
C VAL A 159 -10.67 -8.63 -7.18
N GLN A 160 -10.12 -9.70 -6.61
CA GLN A 160 -9.20 -10.58 -7.33
C GLN A 160 -9.87 -11.34 -8.48
N SER A 161 -11.19 -11.54 -8.43
CA SER A 161 -11.95 -12.18 -9.51
C SER A 161 -11.89 -11.41 -10.82
N ILE A 162 -11.63 -10.11 -10.80
CA ILE A 162 -11.38 -9.30 -12.01
C ILE A 162 -10.23 -9.91 -12.80
N LEU A 163 -9.10 -10.15 -12.13
CA LEU A 163 -7.90 -10.73 -12.79
C LEU A 163 -8.14 -12.19 -13.18
N ALA A 164 -8.74 -12.98 -12.30
CA ALA A 164 -8.98 -14.39 -12.52
C ALA A 164 -9.93 -14.67 -13.71
N ASN A 165 -10.77 -13.71 -14.08
CA ASN A 165 -11.75 -13.84 -15.16
C ASN A 165 -11.44 -12.90 -16.35
N GLY A 166 -10.17 -12.64 -16.64
CA GLY A 166 -9.76 -11.87 -17.82
C GLY A 166 -10.31 -10.44 -17.85
N GLY A 167 -10.29 -9.76 -16.72
CA GLY A 167 -10.73 -8.38 -16.58
C GLY A 167 -12.23 -8.17 -16.37
N VAL A 168 -13.01 -9.24 -16.14
CA VAL A 168 -14.47 -9.17 -15.97
C VAL A 168 -14.88 -9.72 -14.61
N ALA A 169 -15.72 -9.00 -13.88
CA ALA A 169 -16.34 -9.46 -12.64
C ALA A 169 -17.73 -8.85 -12.48
N GLY A 170 -18.66 -9.60 -11.90
CA GLY A 170 -20.05 -9.14 -11.69
C GLY A 170 -20.76 -8.71 -12.99
N GLY A 171 -20.40 -9.27 -14.14
CA GLY A 171 -20.94 -8.88 -15.45
C GLY A 171 -20.37 -7.57 -16.01
N ARG A 172 -19.44 -6.90 -15.32
CA ARG A 172 -18.79 -5.65 -15.75
C ARG A 172 -17.34 -5.93 -16.18
N ARG A 173 -16.90 -5.26 -17.25
CA ARG A 173 -15.49 -5.25 -17.64
C ARG A 173 -14.75 -4.11 -16.94
N PHE A 174 -13.69 -4.46 -16.23
CA PHE A 174 -12.80 -3.54 -15.50
C PHE A 174 -11.46 -3.34 -16.21
N LEU A 175 -10.95 -4.38 -16.89
CA LEU A 175 -9.70 -4.31 -17.64
C LEU A 175 -9.98 -4.61 -19.10
N SER A 176 -9.19 -4.01 -20.00
CA SER A 176 -9.22 -4.38 -21.42
C SER A 176 -8.77 -5.82 -21.61
N GLU A 177 -9.00 -6.40 -22.79
CA GLU A 177 -8.54 -7.77 -23.13
C GLU A 177 -7.01 -7.86 -23.17
N ALA A 178 -6.33 -6.75 -23.40
CA ALA A 178 -4.86 -6.67 -23.45
C ALA A 178 -4.21 -6.27 -22.11
N GLY A 179 -5.01 -5.96 -21.08
CA GLY A 179 -4.54 -5.45 -19.79
C GLY A 179 -4.84 -6.32 -18.62
#